data_645aeba7ada5fe91adb0ae32deb1fa8f
#
_entry.id   645aeba7ada5fe91adb0ae32deb1fa8f
#
_cell.length_a   1.000
_cell.length_b   1.000
_cell.length_c   1.000
_cell.angle_alpha   90.00
_cell.angle_beta   90.00
_cell.angle_gamma   90.00
#
_symmetry.space_group_name_H-M   'P 1'
#
loop_
_entity.id
_entity.type
_entity.pdbx_description
1 polymer ?
#
loop_
_entity_poly.entity_id
_entity_poly.type
_entity_poly.pdbx_seq_one_letter_code
_entity_poly.pdbx_strand_id
1 'polypeptide(L)'
;MKRYYAIAVIAMATAAPLAGSAHGADQKPVIKIDKPAAMNASRQVVVGSFVVAFLTERRDSAKAGGGLMGSGFGGKSSARSELAGLSDADFQAATDAAYADFERQMTAAGYTVADRAPVLAAVTGAGARAEENGAEKDLILGRNSKAEARLFAPTRWGGPIIAREYLGMIGAGGFGGARSAIFMSMKGQEFAKTSGQAVVNIFYVVDFAQAETYGGAFRNVSAVNVKAGLATVPEATKLIVFAPKGQVGTATLREPIAVGGAFGDFADSRSGGEKALGTAANVIGLLGGIGSNSSKKYTMSADPAAWKGGVAELMSATNAQFVAAMGGAR
;
A
#
# COMPACT_ATOMS: atom_id res chain seq x y z
N MET A 1 31.41 -54.90 -45.72
CA MET A 1 31.51 -53.48 -45.41
C MET A 1 30.20 -52.81 -45.80
N LYS A 2 29.32 -52.54 -44.82
CA LYS A 2 28.06 -51.80 -45.02
C LYS A 2 28.20 -50.43 -44.37
N ARG A 3 28.15 -49.40 -45.17
CA ARG A 3 28.18 -48.00 -44.74
C ARG A 3 26.77 -47.55 -44.42
N TYR A 4 26.49 -47.12 -43.18
CA TYR A 4 25.26 -46.48 -42.78
C TYR A 4 25.42 -44.97 -42.89
N TYR A 5 24.60 -44.32 -43.69
CA TYR A 5 24.48 -42.86 -43.75
C TYR A 5 23.41 -42.45 -42.71
N ALA A 6 23.80 -41.63 -41.75
CA ALA A 6 22.89 -41.00 -40.83
C ALA A 6 22.32 -39.72 -41.48
N ILE A 7 21.00 -39.66 -41.66
CA ILE A 7 20.27 -38.49 -42.14
C ILE A 7 19.94 -37.65 -40.89
N ALA A 8 20.50 -36.46 -40.79
CA ALA A 8 20.12 -35.48 -39.79
C ALA A 8 18.88 -34.74 -40.29
N VAL A 9 17.77 -34.88 -39.53
CA VAL A 9 16.54 -34.13 -39.75
C VAL A 9 16.65 -32.82 -38.95
N ILE A 10 16.82 -31.69 -39.64
CA ILE A 10 16.75 -30.36 -39.04
C ILE A 10 15.25 -29.98 -38.95
N ALA A 11 14.71 -29.99 -37.74
CA ALA A 11 13.38 -29.44 -37.47
C ALA A 11 13.47 -27.92 -37.40
N MET A 12 12.98 -27.22 -38.43
CA MET A 12 12.75 -25.77 -38.38
C MET A 12 11.51 -25.50 -37.54
N ALA A 13 11.70 -24.97 -36.34
CA ALA A 13 10.62 -24.42 -35.56
C ALA A 13 10.21 -23.04 -36.14
N THR A 14 9.07 -23.03 -36.84
CA THR A 14 8.43 -21.77 -37.27
C THR A 14 7.82 -21.10 -36.06
N ALA A 15 8.45 -20.02 -35.60
CA ALA A 15 7.86 -19.12 -34.61
C ALA A 15 6.68 -18.39 -35.28
N ALA A 16 5.46 -18.74 -34.88
CA ALA A 16 4.29 -17.95 -35.21
C ALA A 16 4.31 -16.66 -34.42
N PRO A 17 4.07 -15.49 -35.04
CA PRO A 17 3.91 -14.27 -34.27
C PRO A 17 2.62 -14.39 -33.44
N LEU A 18 2.74 -14.35 -32.10
CA LEU A 18 1.62 -14.12 -31.22
C LEU A 18 1.03 -12.75 -31.57
N ALA A 19 -0.08 -12.79 -32.30
CA ALA A 19 -0.92 -11.61 -32.52
C ALA A 19 -1.37 -11.14 -31.12
N GLY A 20 -0.74 -10.08 -30.65
CA GLY A 20 -1.15 -9.37 -29.44
C GLY A 20 -2.61 -8.97 -29.60
N SER A 21 -3.48 -9.53 -28.79
CA SER A 21 -4.87 -9.10 -28.67
C SER A 21 -4.84 -7.63 -28.27
N ALA A 22 -5.15 -6.75 -29.22
CA ALA A 22 -5.43 -5.35 -28.98
C ALA A 22 -6.71 -5.28 -28.13
N HIS A 23 -6.57 -5.35 -26.82
CA HIS A 23 -7.59 -4.87 -25.90
C HIS A 23 -7.44 -3.35 -25.86
N GLY A 24 -8.09 -2.72 -26.83
CA GLY A 24 -8.21 -1.30 -26.89
C GLY A 24 -9.17 -0.79 -25.82
N ALA A 25 -8.81 0.39 -25.36
CA ALA A 25 -9.66 1.43 -24.81
C ALA A 25 -10.21 1.24 -23.39
N ASP A 26 -9.82 2.19 -22.52
CA ASP A 26 -10.39 2.56 -21.23
C ASP A 26 -9.95 1.83 -19.94
N GLN A 27 -8.84 1.13 -19.91
CA GLN A 27 -8.25 0.86 -18.61
C GLN A 27 -7.65 2.17 -18.06
N LYS A 28 -8.30 2.71 -17.02
CA LYS A 28 -7.76 3.84 -16.27
C LYS A 28 -6.36 3.50 -15.79
N PRO A 29 -5.38 4.40 -15.93
CA PRO A 29 -4.02 4.11 -15.49
C PRO A 29 -4.02 3.76 -14.00
N VAL A 30 -3.25 2.75 -13.63
CA VAL A 30 -3.09 2.28 -12.23
C VAL A 30 -2.63 3.41 -11.29
N ILE A 31 -1.93 4.41 -11.86
CA ILE A 31 -1.47 5.61 -11.15
C ILE A 31 -2.21 6.84 -11.67
N LYS A 32 -2.69 7.67 -10.73
CA LYS A 32 -3.10 9.05 -10.99
C LYS A 32 -1.91 9.97 -10.74
N ILE A 33 -1.59 10.79 -11.73
CA ILE A 33 -0.53 11.81 -11.61
C ILE A 33 -1.20 13.19 -11.59
N ASP A 34 -0.95 13.95 -10.52
CA ASP A 34 -1.30 15.35 -10.43
C ASP A 34 -0.04 16.18 -10.66
N LYS A 35 -0.12 17.21 -11.52
CA LYS A 35 0.97 18.10 -11.95
C LYS A 35 2.19 17.33 -12.51
N PRO A 36 2.06 16.67 -13.65
CA PRO A 36 3.13 15.86 -14.26
C PRO A 36 4.45 16.62 -14.46
N ALA A 37 4.39 17.92 -14.80
CA ALA A 37 5.58 18.76 -14.96
C ALA A 37 6.40 18.90 -13.67
N ALA A 38 5.78 18.80 -12.51
CA ALA A 38 6.49 18.79 -11.24
C ALA A 38 7.16 17.44 -10.95
N MET A 39 6.56 16.34 -11.42
CA MET A 39 7.11 15.00 -11.25
C MET A 39 8.45 14.82 -11.94
N ASN A 40 8.61 15.43 -13.12
CA ASN A 40 9.83 15.34 -13.96
C ASN A 40 10.63 16.65 -13.97
N ALA A 41 10.59 17.43 -12.91
CA ALA A 41 11.20 18.76 -12.87
C ALA A 41 12.72 18.78 -12.74
N SER A 42 13.33 17.69 -12.27
CA SER A 42 14.79 17.54 -12.09
C SER A 42 15.21 16.10 -12.19
N ARG A 43 16.38 15.84 -12.78
CA ARG A 43 17.05 14.54 -12.77
C ARG A 43 17.94 14.34 -11.53
N GLN A 44 18.23 15.42 -10.81
CA GLN A 44 18.88 15.35 -9.51
C GLN A 44 17.80 15.34 -8.42
N VAL A 45 17.74 14.28 -7.66
CA VAL A 45 16.71 14.06 -6.64
C VAL A 45 17.34 13.75 -5.29
N VAL A 46 16.67 14.20 -4.23
CA VAL A 46 16.96 13.80 -2.85
C VAL A 46 15.73 13.10 -2.30
N VAL A 47 15.90 11.91 -1.72
CA VAL A 47 14.80 11.24 -1.05
C VAL A 47 14.67 11.84 0.36
N GLY A 48 13.68 12.69 0.54
CA GLY A 48 13.42 13.35 1.82
C GLY A 48 12.74 12.42 2.83
N SER A 49 11.78 11.61 2.36
CA SER A 49 11.02 10.66 3.18
C SER A 49 10.76 9.37 2.39
N PHE A 50 10.98 8.24 3.03
CA PHE A 50 10.61 6.91 2.55
C PHE A 50 10.05 6.13 3.73
N VAL A 51 8.75 5.92 3.75
CA VAL A 51 8.06 5.28 4.88
C VAL A 51 7.21 4.13 4.36
N VAL A 52 7.33 2.99 4.99
CA VAL A 52 6.47 1.83 4.77
C VAL A 52 5.63 1.60 6.01
N ALA A 53 4.32 1.65 5.85
CA ALA A 53 3.33 1.28 6.85
C ALA A 53 2.87 -0.14 6.57
N PHE A 54 3.24 -1.08 7.41
CA PHE A 54 2.73 -2.45 7.36
C PHE A 54 1.50 -2.56 8.25
N LEU A 55 0.37 -2.94 7.68
CA LEU A 55 -0.84 -3.18 8.46
C LEU A 55 -0.63 -4.41 9.34
N THR A 56 -0.89 -4.27 10.62
CA THR A 56 -0.85 -5.35 11.60
C THR A 56 -2.25 -5.78 12.04
N GLU A 57 -3.20 -4.85 11.96
CA GLU A 57 -4.61 -5.12 12.15
C GLU A 57 -5.43 -4.34 11.13
N ARG A 58 -6.53 -4.95 10.69
CA ARG A 58 -7.51 -4.32 9.82
C ARG A 58 -8.92 -4.55 10.36
N ARG A 59 -9.74 -3.50 10.35
CA ARG A 59 -11.14 -3.52 10.77
C ARG A 59 -12.01 -2.97 9.65
N ASP A 60 -12.82 -3.83 9.07
CA ASP A 60 -13.74 -3.50 8.00
C ASP A 60 -15.18 -3.63 8.47
N SER A 61 -16.06 -2.78 7.96
CA SER A 61 -17.48 -2.86 8.28
C SER A 61 -18.35 -2.54 7.07
N ALA A 62 -19.52 -3.18 7.03
CA ALA A 62 -20.55 -2.89 6.06
C ALA A 62 -21.89 -2.71 6.80
N LYS A 63 -22.70 -1.76 6.33
CA LYS A 63 -24.06 -1.54 6.84
C LYS A 63 -25.05 -1.67 5.70
N ALA A 64 -26.19 -2.33 5.96
CA ALA A 64 -27.33 -2.31 5.09
C ALA A 64 -28.39 -1.36 5.67
N GLY A 65 -29.00 -0.54 4.83
CA GLY A 65 -29.96 0.50 5.26
C GLY A 65 -31.39 0.03 5.46
N GLY A 66 -31.70 -1.27 5.29
CA GLY A 66 -33.05 -1.84 5.49
C GLY A 66 -34.01 -1.74 4.32
N GLY A 67 -33.53 -1.35 3.13
CA GLY A 67 -34.37 -1.31 1.92
C GLY A 67 -35.37 -0.16 1.86
N LEU A 68 -36.39 -0.29 1.02
CA LEU A 68 -37.39 0.75 0.69
C LEU A 68 -38.29 1.12 1.87
N MET A 69 -38.41 0.26 2.89
CA MET A 69 -39.29 0.43 4.04
C MET A 69 -38.65 1.18 5.23
N GLY A 70 -37.44 1.72 5.07
CA GLY A 70 -36.85 2.65 6.03
C GLY A 70 -36.37 2.00 7.35
N SER A 71 -36.42 2.71 8.40
CA SER A 71 -35.86 2.50 9.71
C SER A 71 -36.11 1.12 10.36
N GLY A 72 -35.07 0.37 10.65
CA GLY A 72 -35.10 -0.77 11.58
C GLY A 72 -34.69 -2.12 11.00
N PHE A 73 -34.64 -2.29 9.69
CA PHE A 73 -34.40 -3.60 9.03
C PHE A 73 -33.00 -3.75 8.43
N GLY A 74 -32.04 -2.91 8.83
CA GLY A 74 -30.67 -2.96 8.32
C GLY A 74 -29.74 -3.83 9.20
N GLY A 75 -28.80 -4.53 8.57
CA GLY A 75 -27.77 -5.30 9.24
C GLY A 75 -26.41 -4.59 9.28
N LYS A 76 -25.56 -4.92 10.26
CA LYS A 76 -24.17 -4.50 10.32
C LYS A 76 -23.27 -5.74 10.30
N SER A 77 -22.36 -5.80 9.34
CA SER A 77 -21.31 -6.81 9.31
C SER A 77 -19.98 -6.15 9.58
N SER A 78 -19.12 -6.83 10.31
CA SER A 78 -17.75 -6.40 10.58
C SER A 78 -16.78 -7.57 10.47
N ALA A 79 -15.56 -7.27 10.07
CA ALA A 79 -14.45 -8.20 10.09
C ALA A 79 -13.24 -7.52 10.74
N ARG A 80 -12.53 -8.26 11.57
CA ARG A 80 -11.22 -7.90 12.10
C ARG A 80 -10.23 -8.93 11.60
N SER A 81 -9.13 -8.47 11.06
CA SER A 81 -8.03 -9.31 10.59
C SER A 81 -6.76 -8.89 11.29
N GLU A 82 -5.98 -9.84 11.76
CA GLU A 82 -4.73 -9.62 12.49
C GLU A 82 -3.59 -10.33 11.76
N LEU A 83 -2.44 -9.69 11.69
CA LEU A 83 -1.19 -10.26 11.17
C LEU A 83 -0.32 -10.71 12.34
N ALA A 84 0.06 -11.98 12.34
CA ALA A 84 0.91 -12.61 13.33
C ALA A 84 2.12 -13.30 12.67
N GLY A 85 3.13 -13.68 13.48
CA GLY A 85 4.27 -14.45 13.01
C GLY A 85 5.44 -13.64 12.47
N LEU A 86 5.35 -12.29 12.48
CA LEU A 86 6.42 -11.41 12.04
C LEU A 86 6.97 -10.58 13.20
N SER A 87 8.24 -10.28 13.12
CA SER A 87 8.96 -9.39 14.04
C SER A 87 9.27 -8.03 13.40
N ASP A 88 9.67 -7.06 14.21
CA ASP A 88 10.15 -5.77 13.71
C ASP A 88 11.35 -5.91 12.79
N ALA A 89 12.20 -6.89 13.04
CA ALA A 89 13.34 -7.17 12.18
C ALA A 89 12.90 -7.60 10.77
N ASP A 90 11.76 -8.32 10.64
CA ASP A 90 11.23 -8.71 9.33
C ASP A 90 10.69 -7.50 8.56
N PHE A 91 9.93 -6.62 9.22
CA PHE A 91 9.44 -5.38 8.63
C PHE A 91 10.58 -4.42 8.26
N GLN A 92 11.58 -4.30 9.11
CA GLN A 92 12.76 -3.47 8.85
C GLN A 92 13.54 -3.97 7.63
N ALA A 93 13.81 -5.28 7.57
CA ALA A 93 14.52 -5.88 6.45
C ALA A 93 13.76 -5.69 5.12
N ALA A 94 12.44 -5.82 5.14
CA ALA A 94 11.59 -5.55 3.97
C ALA A 94 11.64 -4.08 3.54
N THR A 95 11.67 -3.15 4.50
CA THR A 95 11.79 -1.70 4.23
C THR A 95 13.13 -1.35 3.62
N ASP A 96 14.22 -1.89 4.16
CA ASP A 96 15.58 -1.64 3.65
C ASP A 96 15.75 -2.20 2.22
N ALA A 97 15.21 -3.39 1.96
CA ALA A 97 15.20 -3.99 0.61
C ALA A 97 14.38 -3.16 -0.39
N ALA A 98 13.20 -2.67 0.02
CA ALA A 98 12.36 -1.83 -0.80
C ALA A 98 13.03 -0.51 -1.17
N TYR A 99 13.73 0.11 -0.22
CA TYR A 99 14.46 1.34 -0.46
C TYR A 99 15.68 1.13 -1.38
N ALA A 100 16.45 0.08 -1.17
CA ALA A 100 17.56 -0.26 -2.06
C ALA A 100 17.10 -0.54 -3.49
N ASP A 101 15.94 -1.20 -3.65
CA ASP A 101 15.32 -1.41 -4.94
C ASP A 101 14.87 -0.08 -5.60
N PHE A 102 14.24 0.81 -4.83
CA PHE A 102 13.85 2.13 -5.31
C PHE A 102 15.05 2.94 -5.83
N GLU A 103 16.15 3.03 -5.07
CA GLU A 103 17.36 3.72 -5.49
C GLU A 103 17.95 3.12 -6.77
N ARG A 104 17.97 1.79 -6.87
CA ARG A 104 18.43 1.09 -8.07
C ARG A 104 17.58 1.45 -9.30
N GLN A 105 16.26 1.41 -9.17
CA GLN A 105 15.32 1.74 -10.25
C GLN A 105 15.40 3.21 -10.65
N MET A 106 15.54 4.14 -9.70
CA MET A 106 15.75 5.56 -9.97
C MET A 106 17.03 5.78 -10.78
N THR A 107 18.14 5.13 -10.37
CA THR A 107 19.42 5.22 -11.09
C THR A 107 19.30 4.64 -12.50
N ALA A 108 18.65 3.49 -12.67
CA ALA A 108 18.41 2.89 -13.98
C ALA A 108 17.54 3.77 -14.90
N ALA A 109 16.63 4.56 -14.32
CA ALA A 109 15.82 5.53 -15.04
C ALA A 109 16.54 6.87 -15.33
N GLY A 110 17.83 6.99 -15.01
CA GLY A 110 18.67 8.16 -15.28
C GLY A 110 18.52 9.28 -14.25
N TYR A 111 18.05 8.98 -13.05
CA TYR A 111 18.08 9.92 -11.93
C TYR A 111 19.38 9.77 -11.14
N THR A 112 19.89 10.89 -10.66
CA THR A 112 20.97 10.92 -9.67
C THR A 112 20.34 11.12 -8.29
N VAL A 113 20.43 10.10 -7.44
CA VAL A 113 19.97 10.19 -6.05
C VAL A 113 21.10 10.80 -5.21
N ALA A 114 20.90 12.03 -4.77
CA ALA A 114 21.87 12.78 -4.01
C ALA A 114 21.76 12.46 -2.50
N ASP A 115 22.78 12.86 -1.74
CA ASP A 115 22.81 12.70 -0.30
C ASP A 115 21.62 13.41 0.38
N ARG A 116 21.00 12.72 1.31
CA ARG A 116 19.87 13.20 2.12
C ARG A 116 20.30 14.17 3.23
N ALA A 117 21.55 14.13 3.67
CA ALA A 117 21.99 14.87 4.85
C ALA A 117 21.62 16.37 4.83
N PRO A 118 21.76 17.10 3.70
CA PRO A 118 21.40 18.52 3.67
C PRO A 118 19.89 18.79 3.88
N VAL A 119 18.99 18.00 3.27
CA VAL A 119 17.55 18.17 3.49
C VAL A 119 17.16 17.73 4.89
N LEU A 120 17.79 16.68 5.43
CA LEU A 120 17.57 16.23 6.80
C LEU A 120 17.98 17.34 7.79
N ALA A 121 19.15 17.95 7.62
CA ALA A 121 19.62 19.08 8.45
C ALA A 121 18.64 20.26 8.40
N ALA A 122 18.11 20.61 7.23
CA ALA A 122 17.15 21.69 7.09
C ALA A 122 15.83 21.43 7.84
N VAL A 123 15.31 20.20 7.77
CA VAL A 123 14.04 19.86 8.45
C VAL A 123 14.22 19.67 9.96
N THR A 124 15.32 19.04 10.41
CA THR A 124 15.61 18.86 11.84
C THR A 124 16.01 20.17 12.52
N GLY A 125 16.75 21.03 11.83
CA GLY A 125 17.06 22.39 12.29
C GLY A 125 15.81 23.25 12.50
N ALA A 126 14.72 22.98 11.79
CA ALA A 126 13.43 23.60 12.00
C ALA A 126 12.60 22.94 13.13
N GLY A 127 13.09 21.84 13.72
CA GLY A 127 12.46 21.15 14.83
C GLY A 127 11.67 19.89 14.44
N ALA A 128 11.82 19.39 13.20
CA ALA A 128 11.32 18.06 12.87
C ALA A 128 12.11 16.98 13.63
N ARG A 129 11.40 15.91 14.01
CA ARG A 129 11.99 14.74 14.66
C ARG A 129 11.50 13.49 13.98
N ALA A 130 12.40 12.52 13.81
CA ALA A 130 12.01 11.18 13.41
C ALA A 130 11.30 10.49 14.59
N GLU A 131 10.31 9.67 14.30
CA GLU A 131 9.80 8.69 15.24
C GLU A 131 10.68 7.43 15.18
N GLU A 132 10.52 6.54 16.15
CA GLU A 132 11.23 5.26 16.15
C GLU A 132 10.66 4.34 15.04
N ASN A 133 11.51 3.51 14.45
CA ASN A 133 11.05 2.43 13.57
C ASN A 133 10.19 1.46 14.39
N GLY A 134 9.09 1.00 13.82
CA GLY A 134 8.11 0.17 14.51
C GLY A 134 7.04 0.95 15.28
N ALA A 135 7.03 2.29 15.21
CA ALA A 135 5.96 3.10 15.82
C ALA A 135 4.58 2.67 15.31
N GLU A 136 3.67 2.37 16.22
CA GLU A 136 2.29 1.96 15.91
C GLU A 136 1.41 3.18 15.67
N LYS A 137 0.60 3.11 14.61
CA LYS A 137 -0.30 4.20 14.22
C LYS A 137 -1.63 3.67 13.68
N ASP A 138 -2.69 4.37 14.03
CA ASP A 138 -3.99 4.19 13.41
C ASP A 138 -4.01 4.82 12.02
N LEU A 139 -4.47 4.06 11.03
CA LEU A 139 -4.69 4.53 9.67
C LEU A 139 -6.18 4.49 9.31
N ILE A 140 -6.63 5.54 8.62
CA ILE A 140 -7.97 5.62 8.04
C ILE A 140 -7.84 5.23 6.57
N LEU A 141 -8.27 4.00 6.23
CA LEU A 141 -8.20 3.46 4.87
C LEU A 141 -9.44 3.82 4.04
N GLY A 142 -10.47 4.32 4.68
CA GLY A 142 -11.73 4.69 4.06
C GLY A 142 -12.85 4.89 5.08
N ARG A 143 -14.06 5.16 4.59
CA ARG A 143 -15.23 5.43 5.46
C ARG A 143 -15.54 4.28 6.43
N ASN A 144 -15.35 3.05 5.99
CA ASN A 144 -15.72 1.83 6.70
C ASN A 144 -14.53 0.91 6.97
N SER A 145 -13.32 1.39 6.78
CA SER A 145 -12.09 0.62 6.94
C SER A 145 -11.08 1.43 7.72
N LYS A 146 -10.57 0.83 8.80
CA LYS A 146 -9.50 1.34 9.64
C LYS A 146 -8.46 0.26 9.84
N ALA A 147 -7.24 0.65 10.13
CA ALA A 147 -6.17 -0.30 10.39
C ALA A 147 -5.24 0.23 11.48
N GLU A 148 -4.57 -0.69 12.15
CA GLU A 148 -3.35 -0.41 12.90
C GLU A 148 -2.16 -0.78 11.99
N ALA A 149 -1.14 0.04 12.00
CA ALA A 149 0.05 -0.16 11.19
C ALA A 149 1.32 0.14 11.99
N ARG A 150 2.39 -0.55 11.65
CA ARG A 150 3.74 -0.26 12.14
C ARG A 150 4.52 0.46 11.04
N LEU A 151 5.16 1.58 11.39
CA LEU A 151 5.84 2.44 10.44
C LEU A 151 7.34 2.22 10.50
N PHE A 152 7.94 2.04 9.32
CA PHE A 152 9.39 1.88 9.18
C PHE A 152 9.94 2.82 8.10
N ALA A 153 11.12 3.36 8.38
CA ALA A 153 11.99 4.00 7.41
C ALA A 153 13.27 3.18 7.24
N PRO A 154 14.08 3.41 6.20
CA PRO A 154 15.36 2.73 6.07
C PRO A 154 16.21 2.85 7.35
N THR A 155 16.83 1.76 7.78
CA THR A 155 17.64 1.67 9.02
C THR A 155 18.63 2.83 9.14
N ARG A 156 19.30 3.17 8.03
CA ARG A 156 20.29 4.27 7.98
C ARG A 156 19.70 5.67 8.26
N TRP A 157 18.37 5.81 8.34
CA TRP A 157 17.70 7.09 8.57
C TRP A 157 17.27 7.32 10.02
N GLY A 158 17.38 6.30 10.87
CA GLY A 158 17.07 6.37 12.28
C GLY A 158 15.58 6.41 12.63
N GLY A 159 14.70 6.50 11.61
CA GLY A 159 13.25 6.43 11.78
C GLY A 159 12.45 7.30 10.81
N PRO A 160 11.12 7.12 10.77
CA PRO A 160 10.25 7.81 9.83
C PRO A 160 10.02 9.29 10.19
N ILE A 161 10.19 10.17 9.20
CA ILE A 161 9.62 11.51 9.17
C ILE A 161 8.69 11.56 7.97
N ILE A 162 7.41 11.81 8.20
CA ILE A 162 6.43 11.87 7.11
C ILE A 162 6.20 13.30 6.63
N ALA A 163 5.80 13.46 5.38
CA ALA A 163 5.36 14.74 4.86
C ALA A 163 3.89 15.01 5.26
N ARG A 164 3.53 16.29 5.40
CA ARG A 164 2.19 16.76 5.80
C ARG A 164 1.06 16.18 4.94
N GLU A 165 1.33 15.96 3.68
CA GLU A 165 0.39 15.46 2.68
C GLU A 165 -0.12 14.03 2.98
N TYR A 166 0.50 13.35 3.95
CA TYR A 166 0.08 12.02 4.41
C TYR A 166 -0.75 12.06 5.71
N LEU A 167 -0.84 13.19 6.39
CA LEU A 167 -1.52 13.31 7.70
C LEU A 167 -3.01 12.93 7.65
N GLY A 168 -3.68 13.17 6.51
CA GLY A 168 -5.09 12.81 6.36
C GLY A 168 -5.38 11.31 6.38
N MET A 169 -4.35 10.47 6.28
CA MET A 169 -4.45 9.01 6.35
C MET A 169 -4.19 8.46 7.74
N ILE A 170 -3.65 9.27 8.63
CA ILE A 170 -3.29 8.91 9.99
C ILE A 170 -4.45 9.29 10.90
N GLY A 171 -4.94 8.34 11.67
CA GLY A 171 -6.10 8.53 12.56
C GLY A 171 -5.86 9.53 13.69
N ALA A 172 -6.91 9.78 14.47
CA ALA A 172 -6.94 10.81 15.50
C ALA A 172 -5.90 10.62 16.65
N GLY A 173 -5.42 9.39 16.88
CA GLY A 173 -4.28 9.10 17.75
C GLY A 173 -2.94 9.18 17.02
N GLY A 174 -3.00 9.67 15.78
CA GLY A 174 -1.95 9.59 14.80
C GLY A 174 -0.65 10.27 15.17
N PHE A 175 0.13 10.47 14.18
CA PHE A 175 1.50 10.91 14.29
C PHE A 175 1.62 12.13 15.24
N GLY A 176 2.12 11.94 16.45
CA GLY A 176 2.45 13.04 17.38
C GLY A 176 3.39 14.08 16.76
N GLY A 177 3.85 13.78 15.56
CA GLY A 177 4.67 14.57 14.69
C GLY A 177 3.94 15.42 13.64
N ALA A 178 2.68 15.80 13.80
CA ALA A 178 2.06 16.72 12.84
C ALA A 178 2.94 17.96 12.60
N ARG A 179 3.61 18.46 13.63
CA ARG A 179 4.60 19.53 13.53
C ARG A 179 5.82 19.11 12.69
N SER A 180 6.34 17.90 12.90
CA SER A 180 7.45 17.34 12.11
C SER A 180 7.08 17.19 10.65
N ALA A 181 5.86 16.74 10.37
CA ALA A 181 5.34 16.60 9.01
C ALA A 181 5.21 17.96 8.29
N ILE A 182 4.78 18.99 9.00
CA ILE A 182 4.72 20.36 8.46
C ILE A 182 6.13 20.85 8.11
N PHE A 183 7.11 20.69 9.01
CA PHE A 183 8.48 21.10 8.75
C PHE A 183 9.11 20.29 7.60
N MET A 184 8.85 18.99 7.52
CA MET A 184 9.29 18.17 6.39
C MET A 184 8.79 18.77 5.06
N SER A 185 7.52 19.12 4.98
CA SER A 185 6.95 19.68 3.75
C SER A 185 7.44 21.10 3.46
N MET A 186 7.48 21.99 4.44
CA MET A 186 7.92 23.38 4.25
C MET A 186 9.41 23.46 3.88
N LYS A 187 10.25 22.84 4.71
CA LYS A 187 11.72 22.90 4.53
C LYS A 187 12.19 22.04 3.37
N GLY A 188 11.49 20.94 3.07
CA GLY A 188 11.74 20.15 1.87
C GLY A 188 11.45 20.94 0.58
N GLN A 189 10.35 21.70 0.54
CA GLN A 189 10.04 22.58 -0.58
C GLN A 189 11.04 23.76 -0.70
N GLU A 190 11.42 24.36 0.43
CA GLU A 190 12.43 25.40 0.46
C GLU A 190 13.79 24.89 -0.05
N PHE A 191 14.19 23.71 0.43
CA PHE A 191 15.41 23.04 -0.03
C PHE A 191 15.37 22.77 -1.55
N ALA A 192 14.25 22.24 -2.07
CA ALA A 192 14.12 21.99 -3.49
C ALA A 192 14.32 23.27 -4.32
N LYS A 193 13.76 24.40 -3.87
CA LYS A 193 13.90 25.69 -4.56
C LYS A 193 15.34 26.24 -4.52
N THR A 194 16.04 26.09 -3.41
CA THR A 194 17.38 26.66 -3.22
C THR A 194 18.49 25.80 -3.81
N SER A 195 18.33 24.45 -3.77
CA SER A 195 19.34 23.53 -4.28
C SER A 195 19.19 23.22 -5.78
N GLY A 196 18.02 23.46 -6.37
CA GLY A 196 17.70 23.01 -7.73
C GLY A 196 17.45 21.51 -7.85
N GLN A 197 17.45 20.77 -6.75
CA GLN A 197 17.15 19.33 -6.69
C GLN A 197 15.68 19.11 -6.37
N ALA A 198 15.08 18.05 -6.92
CA ALA A 198 13.74 17.65 -6.49
C ALA A 198 13.80 16.84 -5.18
N VAL A 199 12.89 17.11 -4.25
CA VAL A 199 12.74 16.29 -3.04
C VAL A 199 11.60 15.32 -3.21
N VAL A 200 11.90 14.04 -3.10
CA VAL A 200 10.95 12.94 -3.27
C VAL A 200 10.56 12.38 -1.91
N ASN A 201 9.26 12.29 -1.67
CA ASN A 201 8.70 11.72 -0.45
C ASN A 201 7.76 10.59 -0.82
N ILE A 202 7.93 9.41 -0.20
CA ILE A 202 7.18 8.22 -0.52
C ILE A 202 6.55 7.64 0.74
N PHE A 203 5.30 7.23 0.62
CA PHE A 203 4.58 6.53 1.66
C PHE A 203 3.88 5.32 1.07
N TYR A 204 4.26 4.15 1.52
CA TYR A 204 3.63 2.88 1.16
C TYR A 204 2.74 2.42 2.29
N VAL A 205 1.60 1.84 1.93
CA VAL A 205 0.77 1.08 2.87
C VAL A 205 0.63 -0.33 2.32
N VAL A 206 1.18 -1.30 3.04
CA VAL A 206 1.18 -2.72 2.69
C VAL A 206 0.12 -3.42 3.53
N ASP A 207 -0.82 -4.04 2.85
CA ASP A 207 -1.91 -4.81 3.43
C ASP A 207 -1.66 -6.32 3.28
N PHE A 208 -2.06 -7.08 4.28
CA PHE A 208 -1.98 -8.55 4.34
C PHE A 208 -3.32 -9.24 4.08
N ALA A 209 -4.42 -8.46 4.02
CA ALA A 209 -5.77 -8.98 3.88
C ALA A 209 -6.63 -8.03 3.05
N GLN A 210 -7.30 -8.57 2.03
CA GLN A 210 -8.23 -7.81 1.20
C GLN A 210 -9.66 -8.05 1.67
N ALA A 211 -10.39 -6.99 1.97
CA ALA A 211 -11.78 -7.06 2.38
C ALA A 211 -12.71 -6.58 1.26
N GLU A 212 -13.66 -7.44 0.88
CA GLU A 212 -14.78 -7.10 0.03
C GLU A 212 -16.01 -6.83 0.89
N THR A 213 -16.60 -5.64 0.78
CA THR A 213 -17.77 -5.25 1.55
C THR A 213 -19.03 -5.25 0.68
N TYR A 214 -20.10 -5.82 1.21
CA TYR A 214 -21.42 -5.81 0.61
C TYR A 214 -22.41 -5.17 1.56
N GLY A 215 -23.13 -4.15 1.11
CA GLY A 215 -24.13 -3.43 1.90
C GLY A 215 -24.65 -2.19 1.14
N GLY A 216 -25.39 -1.35 1.81
CA GLY A 216 -25.89 -0.10 1.26
C GLY A 216 -27.31 0.23 1.74
N ALA A 217 -27.77 1.47 1.44
CA ALA A 217 -29.04 2.01 1.92
C ALA A 217 -30.29 1.21 1.50
N PHE A 218 -30.24 0.57 0.34
CA PHE A 218 -31.36 -0.20 -0.24
C PHE A 218 -31.19 -1.71 -0.08
N ARG A 219 -30.30 -2.18 0.80
CA ARG A 219 -30.03 -3.60 1.02
C ARG A 219 -30.41 -4.02 2.42
N ASN A 220 -30.98 -5.22 2.55
CA ASN A 220 -31.42 -5.78 3.83
C ASN A 220 -30.32 -6.62 4.51
N VAL A 221 -29.25 -6.95 3.77
CA VAL A 221 -28.14 -7.79 4.25
C VAL A 221 -26.83 -7.07 4.01
N SER A 222 -25.94 -7.16 4.97
CA SER A 222 -24.55 -6.73 4.85
C SER A 222 -23.61 -7.92 5.00
N ALA A 223 -22.47 -7.88 4.34
CA ALA A 223 -21.41 -8.88 4.46
C ALA A 223 -20.02 -8.23 4.33
N VAL A 224 -19.06 -8.84 4.97
CA VAL A 224 -17.63 -8.57 4.77
C VAL A 224 -16.94 -9.91 4.52
N ASN A 225 -16.34 -10.03 3.34
CA ASN A 225 -15.49 -11.17 2.99
C ASN A 225 -14.04 -10.71 3.03
N VAL A 226 -13.18 -11.53 3.63
CA VAL A 226 -11.74 -11.24 3.73
C VAL A 226 -10.98 -12.39 3.09
N LYS A 227 -9.99 -12.03 2.27
CA LYS A 227 -9.05 -12.96 1.64
C LYS A 227 -7.64 -12.59 2.05
N ALA A 228 -6.79 -13.58 2.28
CA ALA A 228 -5.37 -13.37 2.47
C ALA A 228 -4.73 -12.90 1.15
N GLY A 229 -3.75 -12.02 1.24
CA GLY A 229 -2.98 -11.57 0.08
C GLY A 229 -2.15 -10.33 0.42
N LEU A 230 -1.01 -10.20 -0.21
CA LEU A 230 -0.19 -8.99 -0.09
C LEU A 230 -0.57 -8.01 -1.19
N ALA A 231 -0.91 -6.79 -0.78
CA ALA A 231 -1.24 -5.73 -1.71
C ALA A 231 -0.90 -4.35 -1.14
N THR A 232 -0.73 -3.38 -2.03
CA THR A 232 -0.72 -1.97 -1.61
C THR A 232 -2.14 -1.47 -1.37
N VAL A 233 -2.31 -0.56 -0.42
CA VAL A 233 -3.58 0.16 -0.23
C VAL A 233 -3.62 1.34 -1.20
N PRO A 234 -4.54 1.34 -2.20
CA PRO A 234 -4.70 2.47 -3.12
C PRO A 234 -5.02 3.76 -2.37
N GLU A 235 -4.73 4.90 -3.00
CA GLU A 235 -4.90 6.25 -2.45
C GLU A 235 -4.05 6.55 -1.21
N ALA A 236 -3.77 5.55 -0.36
CA ALA A 236 -2.84 5.66 0.76
C ALA A 236 -1.37 5.52 0.32
N THR A 237 -1.10 4.71 -0.71
CA THR A 237 0.24 4.54 -1.28
C THR A 237 0.47 5.61 -2.35
N LYS A 238 1.42 6.51 -2.10
CA LYS A 238 1.70 7.63 -3.01
C LYS A 238 3.13 8.14 -2.91
N LEU A 239 3.57 8.77 -4.00
CA LEU A 239 4.83 9.49 -4.11
C LEU A 239 4.54 10.98 -4.33
N ILE A 240 5.26 11.85 -3.64
CA ILE A 240 5.15 13.30 -3.72
C ILE A 240 6.51 13.87 -4.09
N VAL A 241 6.53 14.77 -5.05
CA VAL A 241 7.73 15.48 -5.50
C VAL A 241 7.59 16.96 -5.20
N PHE A 242 8.52 17.49 -4.43
CA PHE A 242 8.71 18.92 -4.30
C PHE A 242 9.70 19.36 -5.39
N ALA A 243 9.19 20.06 -6.39
CA ALA A 243 9.97 20.50 -7.53
C ALA A 243 10.76 21.78 -7.24
N PRO A 244 11.93 21.99 -7.88
CA PRO A 244 12.75 23.21 -7.72
C PRO A 244 11.99 24.50 -8.01
N LYS A 245 11.01 24.47 -8.91
CA LYS A 245 10.15 25.64 -9.23
C LYS A 245 9.01 25.85 -8.24
N GLY A 246 9.00 25.14 -7.09
CA GLY A 246 8.02 25.30 -6.04
C GLY A 246 6.68 24.61 -6.28
N GLN A 247 6.55 23.83 -7.34
CA GLN A 247 5.37 23.00 -7.58
C GLN A 247 5.47 21.69 -6.78
N VAL A 248 4.31 21.15 -6.42
CA VAL A 248 4.21 19.85 -5.76
C VAL A 248 3.48 18.91 -6.70
N GLY A 249 4.18 17.88 -7.18
CA GLY A 249 3.62 16.81 -7.99
C GLY A 249 3.26 15.62 -7.10
N THR A 250 2.24 14.85 -7.49
CA THR A 250 1.83 13.67 -6.75
C THR A 250 1.50 12.53 -7.72
N ALA A 251 2.01 11.34 -7.42
CA ALA A 251 1.59 10.09 -8.03
C ALA A 251 0.91 9.22 -6.97
N THR A 252 -0.35 8.86 -7.21
CA THR A 252 -1.20 8.11 -6.27
C THR A 252 -1.72 6.85 -6.94
N LEU A 253 -1.64 5.70 -6.29
CA LEU A 253 -2.26 4.48 -6.78
C LEU A 253 -3.78 4.61 -6.77
N ARG A 254 -4.44 4.21 -7.86
CA ARG A 254 -5.90 4.11 -7.98
C ARG A 254 -6.40 2.71 -7.69
N GLU A 255 -5.56 1.73 -8.00
CA GLU A 255 -5.84 0.31 -7.83
C GLU A 255 -4.73 -0.34 -7.02
N PRO A 256 -5.02 -1.40 -6.25
CA PRO A 256 -4.00 -2.11 -5.51
C PRO A 256 -3.04 -2.80 -6.48
N ILE A 257 -1.75 -2.67 -6.23
CA ILE A 257 -0.77 -3.62 -6.76
C ILE A 257 -0.79 -4.79 -5.80
N ALA A 258 -1.01 -5.99 -6.30
CA ALA A 258 -1.10 -7.19 -5.50
C ALA A 258 -0.18 -8.27 -6.06
N VAL A 259 0.35 -9.10 -5.17
CA VAL A 259 1.17 -10.26 -5.51
C VAL A 259 0.45 -11.53 -5.05
N GLY A 260 0.49 -12.55 -5.91
CA GLY A 260 -0.05 -13.87 -5.61
C GLY A 260 0.95 -14.70 -4.81
N GLY A 261 0.45 -15.58 -3.96
CA GLY A 261 1.29 -16.51 -3.21
C GLY A 261 0.66 -16.96 -1.89
N ALA A 262 1.22 -18.00 -1.31
CA ALA A 262 0.91 -18.44 0.04
C ALA A 262 1.93 -17.81 0.98
N PHE A 263 1.55 -16.74 1.66
CA PHE A 263 2.43 -15.98 2.56
C PHE A 263 2.27 -16.39 4.03
N GLY A 264 1.43 -17.36 4.30
CA GLY A 264 1.10 -17.89 5.63
C GLY A 264 -0.29 -18.50 5.66
N ASP A 265 -0.72 -18.93 6.85
CA ASP A 265 -2.03 -19.51 7.08
C ASP A 265 -3.04 -18.43 7.48
N PHE A 266 -4.20 -18.42 6.81
CA PHE A 266 -5.30 -17.50 7.09
C PHE A 266 -6.50 -18.25 7.62
N ALA A 267 -6.81 -18.06 8.91
CA ALA A 267 -7.83 -18.80 9.60
C ALA A 267 -8.87 -17.91 10.29
N ASP A 268 -10.11 -18.40 10.40
CA ASP A 268 -11.15 -17.81 11.26
C ASP A 268 -10.81 -18.09 12.71
N SER A 269 -10.36 -17.08 13.43
CA SER A 269 -9.89 -17.15 14.81
C SER A 269 -10.99 -16.97 15.87
N ARG A 270 -12.28 -16.89 15.47
CA ARG A 270 -13.38 -16.85 16.43
C ARG A 270 -13.46 -18.14 17.22
N SER A 271 -13.80 -18.02 18.51
CA SER A 271 -14.14 -19.18 19.34
C SER A 271 -15.41 -19.88 18.84
N GLY A 272 -15.58 -21.16 19.18
CA GLY A 272 -16.81 -21.91 18.88
C GLY A 272 -18.08 -21.23 19.41
N GLY A 273 -18.02 -20.63 20.61
CA GLY A 273 -19.10 -19.85 21.17
C GLY A 273 -19.42 -18.58 20.39
N GLU A 274 -18.42 -17.82 19.96
CA GLU A 274 -18.61 -16.62 19.13
C GLU A 274 -19.24 -16.95 17.77
N LYS A 275 -18.86 -18.09 17.17
CA LYS A 275 -19.47 -18.57 15.91
C LYS A 275 -20.94 -18.94 16.11
N ALA A 276 -21.26 -19.63 17.17
CA ALA A 276 -22.64 -20.04 17.51
C ALA A 276 -23.55 -18.85 17.83
N LEU A 277 -23.07 -17.89 18.62
CA LEU A 277 -23.81 -16.67 18.95
C LEU A 277 -24.07 -15.81 17.70
N GLY A 278 -23.07 -15.67 16.81
CA GLY A 278 -23.22 -14.95 15.55
C GLY A 278 -24.28 -15.57 14.64
N THR A 279 -24.37 -16.90 14.61
CA THR A 279 -25.39 -17.63 13.83
C THR A 279 -26.77 -17.46 14.45
N ALA A 280 -26.90 -17.63 15.78
CA ALA A 280 -28.18 -17.46 16.48
C ALA A 280 -28.72 -16.02 16.35
N ALA A 281 -27.89 -15.01 16.54
CA ALA A 281 -28.28 -13.62 16.40
C ALA A 281 -28.75 -13.29 14.96
N ASN A 282 -28.12 -13.87 13.95
CA ASN A 282 -28.56 -13.69 12.56
C ASN A 282 -29.90 -14.35 12.26
N VAL A 283 -30.15 -15.55 12.80
CA VAL A 283 -31.43 -16.25 12.63
C VAL A 283 -32.57 -15.46 13.30
N ILE A 284 -32.35 -15.00 14.53
CA ILE A 284 -33.32 -14.19 15.25
C ILE A 284 -33.56 -12.86 14.55
N GLY A 285 -32.49 -12.20 14.08
CA GLY A 285 -32.59 -10.94 13.33
C GLY A 285 -33.34 -11.10 12.00
N LEU A 286 -33.15 -12.20 11.30
CA LEU A 286 -33.84 -12.47 10.03
C LEU A 286 -35.33 -12.76 10.24
N LEU A 287 -35.66 -13.54 11.27
CA LEU A 287 -37.05 -13.86 11.64
C LEU A 287 -37.80 -12.67 12.24
N GLY A 288 -37.09 -11.77 12.95
CA GLY A 288 -37.65 -10.57 13.57
C GLY A 288 -37.66 -9.34 12.64
N GLY A 289 -37.18 -9.45 11.40
CA GLY A 289 -37.11 -8.31 10.48
C GLY A 289 -36.02 -7.27 10.83
N ILE A 290 -35.10 -7.59 11.73
CA ILE A 290 -34.08 -6.67 12.28
C ILE A 290 -32.77 -6.68 11.44
N GLY A 291 -32.74 -7.40 10.34
CA GLY A 291 -31.54 -7.56 9.49
C GLY A 291 -30.49 -8.52 10.07
N SER A 292 -29.48 -8.85 9.27
CA SER A 292 -28.42 -9.75 9.69
C SER A 292 -27.23 -8.97 10.26
N ASN A 293 -26.77 -9.36 11.46
CA ASN A 293 -25.53 -8.89 12.06
C ASN A 293 -24.49 -9.99 12.02
N SER A 294 -23.29 -9.70 11.56
CA SER A 294 -22.19 -10.65 11.58
C SER A 294 -20.90 -10.00 12.04
N SER A 295 -20.15 -10.70 12.87
CA SER A 295 -18.79 -10.33 13.25
C SER A 295 -17.86 -11.50 12.95
N LYS A 296 -16.77 -11.22 12.28
CA LYS A 296 -15.76 -12.21 11.90
C LYS A 296 -14.41 -11.78 12.44
N LYS A 297 -13.60 -12.73 12.85
CA LYS A 297 -12.20 -12.51 13.23
C LYS A 297 -11.34 -13.47 12.43
N TYR A 298 -10.26 -12.94 11.88
CA TYR A 298 -9.29 -13.70 11.12
C TYR A 298 -7.89 -13.43 11.65
N THR A 299 -7.04 -14.44 11.58
CA THR A 299 -5.60 -14.27 11.82
C THR A 299 -4.85 -14.82 10.62
N MET A 300 -3.94 -14.02 10.09
CA MET A 300 -2.92 -14.45 9.16
C MET A 300 -1.64 -14.75 9.95
N SER A 301 -1.30 -16.02 10.07
CA SER A 301 -0.01 -16.46 10.64
C SER A 301 1.00 -16.51 9.50
N ALA A 302 1.78 -15.45 9.34
CA ALA A 302 2.70 -15.31 8.23
C ALA A 302 3.90 -16.27 8.36
N ASP A 303 4.33 -16.85 7.24
CA ASP A 303 5.67 -17.41 7.09
C ASP A 303 6.65 -16.26 6.78
N PRO A 304 7.64 -15.99 7.64
CA PRO A 304 8.50 -14.82 7.47
C PRO A 304 9.30 -14.82 6.16
N ALA A 305 9.71 -16.00 5.65
CA ALA A 305 10.50 -16.08 4.42
C ALA A 305 9.62 -15.83 3.18
N ALA A 306 8.47 -16.49 3.09
CA ALA A 306 7.51 -16.31 2.01
C ALA A 306 6.96 -14.88 2.02
N TRP A 307 6.64 -14.33 3.20
CA TRP A 307 6.14 -12.96 3.34
C TRP A 307 7.16 -11.92 2.86
N LYS A 308 8.43 -12.03 3.27
CA LYS A 308 9.50 -11.12 2.82
C LYS A 308 9.69 -11.18 1.30
N GLY A 309 9.65 -12.37 0.73
CA GLY A 309 9.71 -12.54 -0.73
C GLY A 309 8.55 -11.84 -1.44
N GLY A 310 7.32 -12.04 -0.96
CA GLY A 310 6.13 -11.38 -1.51
C GLY A 310 6.14 -9.87 -1.36
N VAL A 311 6.58 -9.35 -0.21
CA VAL A 311 6.73 -7.90 -0.01
C VAL A 311 7.79 -7.33 -0.93
N ALA A 312 8.93 -8.01 -1.15
CA ALA A 312 9.95 -7.54 -2.07
C ALA A 312 9.43 -7.44 -3.51
N GLU A 313 8.66 -8.42 -3.98
CA GLU A 313 8.00 -8.39 -5.29
C GLU A 313 6.99 -7.23 -5.38
N LEU A 314 6.10 -7.10 -4.38
CA LEU A 314 5.12 -6.03 -4.28
C LEU A 314 5.75 -4.64 -4.35
N MET A 315 6.79 -4.43 -3.54
CA MET A 315 7.48 -3.14 -3.45
C MET A 315 8.24 -2.83 -4.74
N SER A 316 8.88 -3.83 -5.37
CA SER A 316 9.57 -3.66 -6.64
C SER A 316 8.60 -3.27 -7.76
N ALA A 317 7.45 -3.91 -7.84
CA ALA A 317 6.41 -3.54 -8.81
C ALA A 317 5.87 -2.12 -8.55
N THR A 318 5.68 -1.74 -7.29
CA THR A 318 5.20 -0.40 -6.92
C THR A 318 6.25 0.68 -7.20
N ASN A 319 7.53 0.41 -6.90
CA ASN A 319 8.65 1.27 -7.23
C ASN A 319 8.72 1.55 -8.74
N ALA A 320 8.56 0.50 -9.57
CA ALA A 320 8.57 0.63 -11.03
C ALA A 320 7.48 1.61 -11.52
N GLN A 321 6.28 1.53 -10.95
CA GLN A 321 5.19 2.44 -11.28
C GLN A 321 5.50 3.89 -10.88
N PHE A 322 6.06 4.12 -9.70
CA PHE A 322 6.40 5.46 -9.23
C PHE A 322 7.57 6.06 -10.01
N VAL A 323 8.59 5.27 -10.30
CA VAL A 323 9.72 5.73 -11.13
C VAL A 323 9.27 6.07 -12.55
N ALA A 324 8.40 5.24 -13.14
CA ALA A 324 7.79 5.54 -14.44
C ALA A 324 6.97 6.84 -14.41
N ALA A 325 6.18 7.06 -13.34
CA ALA A 325 5.41 8.30 -13.16
C ALA A 325 6.31 9.55 -13.06
N MET A 326 7.49 9.43 -12.47
CA MET A 326 8.49 10.50 -12.43
C MET A 326 9.16 10.72 -13.80
N GLY A 327 9.39 9.64 -14.57
CA GLY A 327 10.03 9.72 -15.88
C GLY A 327 9.24 10.48 -16.95
N GLY A 328 7.96 10.66 -16.74
CA GLY A 328 7.00 11.05 -17.74
C GLY A 328 6.73 9.88 -18.70
N ALA A 329 5.48 9.66 -19.07
CA ALA A 329 5.19 8.76 -20.18
C ALA A 329 5.92 9.33 -21.42
N ARG A 330 6.88 8.56 -21.95
CA ARG A 330 7.51 8.84 -23.23
C ARG A 330 6.59 8.32 -24.33
#